data_4ccf4c3c288345f5fa04d987669f2393
#
_entry.id   4ccf4c3c288345f5fa04d987669f2393
#
_cell.length_a   1.000
_cell.length_b   1.000
_cell.length_c   1.000
_cell.angle_alpha   90.00
_cell.angle_beta   90.00
_cell.angle_gamma   90.00
#
_symmetry.space_group_name_H-M   'P 1'
#
loop_
_entity.id
_entity.type
_entity.pdbx_description
1 polymer ?
#
loop_
_entity_poly.entity_id
_entity_poly.type
_entity_poly.pdbx_seq_one_letter_code
_entity_poly.pdbx_strand_id
1 'polypeptide(L)'
;GSEMCIRDSMRIVQLYTVPDGLVDARPQSLSQAMTRHLQAGFFCNNATRNERDELIGQATEVAMAEAPELMGLSLDHKDWTRTNEVPFDSDRKFMAVTGQGDAERTPGSAQLMKGAPEVVLKHCTTYLAQQRPMQLTEQVRQEILHVLSDCTERGLRVLATAMSTNGRHYTFCGLQAMHDPPREQVHDAIRTLQRAQVNIVMITGDAETTARAIAQQLGIASSPTVMTGPTIESLSDRQLQDRVRHVSVFARTKPEHKLRIVSALQANQEVVGMTGDGVNDAPALKLAEVGIAMGSGTDVTKEAADVILVDDNFATIMGAVREGKSIFYNIQNFVTFQLSTSIAALVLISLSTLLKLHFPLNAMQILFINILMDGPPSQSLGVDPAHECVMQRPPRARDSPVLTKRLFGRVAFTASVMVTLTYVVFLSGYVSTMESRHESTMTFTCFVMLALVSAIQNRGLYTGLWENPMLLWTTGGSLAMQLLIVYFGPLQRIFLTDALSVNHLLYLLGMSITGFGIQECRRIYERYLDDHASDTMA
;
A
#
# COMPACT_ATOMS: atom_id res chain seq x y z
N GLY A 1 2.36 2.23 -12.34
CA GLY A 1 1.62 1.28 -11.54
C GLY A 1 0.84 0.31 -12.43
N SER A 2 0.68 -0.91 -12.01
CA SER A 2 -0.11 -1.90 -12.73
C SER A 2 -1.57 -1.47 -12.81
N GLU A 3 -2.17 -1.55 -13.99
CA GLU A 3 -3.59 -1.25 -14.18
C GLU A 3 -4.48 -2.23 -13.40
N MET A 4 -4.03 -3.48 -13.22
CA MET A 4 -4.76 -4.52 -12.51
C MET A 4 -4.98 -4.25 -11.01
N CYS A 5 -4.09 -3.53 -10.32
CA CYS A 5 -4.27 -3.21 -8.90
C CYS A 5 -5.21 -2.01 -8.65
N ILE A 6 -5.45 -1.21 -9.69
CA ILE A 6 -6.26 0.00 -9.60
C ILE A 6 -7.68 -0.25 -10.07
N ARG A 7 -7.87 -1.18 -11.02
CA ARG A 7 -9.14 -1.45 -11.69
C ARG A 7 -9.77 -2.75 -11.24
N ASP A 8 -11.10 -2.80 -11.33
CA ASP A 8 -11.89 -4.01 -11.10
C ASP A 8 -11.92 -4.89 -12.36
N SER A 9 -12.74 -5.92 -12.40
CA SER A 9 -12.96 -6.72 -13.60
C SER A 9 -13.56 -5.87 -14.73
N MET A 10 -12.99 -5.99 -15.93
CA MET A 10 -13.54 -5.34 -17.12
C MET A 10 -14.98 -5.81 -17.35
N ARG A 11 -15.89 -4.87 -17.63
CA ARG A 11 -17.32 -5.17 -17.89
C ARG A 11 -17.81 -4.44 -19.12
N ILE A 12 -18.71 -5.08 -19.88
CA ILE A 12 -19.44 -4.40 -20.94
C ILE A 12 -20.45 -3.47 -20.30
N VAL A 13 -20.38 -2.18 -20.65
CA VAL A 13 -21.29 -1.14 -20.15
C VAL A 13 -22.28 -0.67 -21.20
N GLN A 14 -21.92 -0.72 -22.48
CA GLN A 14 -22.81 -0.34 -23.58
C GLN A 14 -22.61 -1.27 -24.78
N LEU A 15 -23.69 -1.47 -25.51
CA LEU A 15 -23.75 -2.19 -26.77
C LEU A 15 -24.25 -1.22 -27.85
N TYR A 16 -23.69 -1.34 -29.05
CA TYR A 16 -24.19 -0.62 -30.22
C TYR A 16 -24.47 -1.61 -31.33
N THR A 17 -25.67 -1.52 -31.89
CA THR A 17 -26.03 -2.14 -33.17
C THR A 17 -26.69 -1.06 -34.04
N VAL A 18 -26.55 -1.14 -35.36
CA VAL A 18 -27.08 -0.10 -36.24
C VAL A 18 -28.60 0.11 -36.07
N PRO A 19 -29.44 -0.95 -35.96
CA PRO A 19 -30.89 -0.75 -35.81
C PRO A 19 -31.31 -0.27 -34.41
N ASP A 20 -30.54 -0.56 -33.36
CA ASP A 20 -30.94 -0.26 -31.98
C ASP A 20 -30.23 1.00 -31.42
N GLY A 21 -29.16 1.47 -32.07
CA GLY A 21 -28.31 2.53 -31.56
C GLY A 21 -27.44 2.10 -30.38
N LEU A 22 -26.95 3.05 -29.61
CA LEU A 22 -26.17 2.82 -28.40
C LEU A 22 -27.10 2.57 -27.21
N VAL A 23 -26.97 1.41 -26.58
CA VAL A 23 -27.85 0.94 -25.48
C VAL A 23 -26.98 0.50 -24.31
N ASP A 24 -27.41 0.79 -23.08
CA ASP A 24 -26.75 0.33 -21.88
C ASP A 24 -26.81 -1.22 -21.75
N ALA A 25 -25.80 -1.82 -21.15
CA ALA A 25 -25.63 -3.27 -21.03
C ALA A 25 -26.65 -3.99 -20.12
N ARG A 26 -27.79 -3.37 -19.82
CA ARG A 26 -28.93 -3.97 -19.12
C ARG A 26 -30.24 -3.57 -19.82
N PRO A 27 -30.43 -3.93 -21.10
CA PRO A 27 -31.65 -3.61 -21.81
C PRO A 27 -32.83 -4.41 -21.21
N GLN A 28 -34.02 -3.83 -21.23
CA GLN A 28 -35.26 -4.53 -20.78
C GLN A 28 -35.61 -5.70 -21.69
N SER A 29 -35.17 -5.69 -22.96
CA SER A 29 -35.33 -6.77 -23.92
C SER A 29 -34.19 -6.75 -24.94
N LEU A 30 -33.71 -7.90 -25.36
CA LEU A 30 -32.70 -8.05 -26.39
C LEU A 30 -33.35 -8.09 -27.77
N SER A 31 -32.92 -7.20 -28.68
CA SER A 31 -33.25 -7.33 -30.10
C SER A 31 -32.53 -8.54 -30.71
N GLN A 32 -33.00 -9.01 -31.86
CA GLN A 32 -32.30 -10.07 -32.57
C GLN A 32 -30.89 -9.63 -33.05
N ALA A 33 -30.71 -8.36 -33.42
CA ALA A 33 -29.41 -7.83 -33.79
C ALA A 33 -28.44 -7.86 -32.58
N MET A 34 -28.88 -7.45 -31.39
CA MET A 34 -28.12 -7.56 -30.15
C MET A 34 -27.81 -9.00 -29.79
N THR A 35 -28.77 -9.92 -29.93
CA THR A 35 -28.56 -11.35 -29.67
C THR A 35 -27.46 -11.91 -30.56
N ARG A 36 -27.49 -11.62 -31.86
CA ARG A 36 -26.44 -12.06 -32.81
C ARG A 36 -25.08 -11.41 -32.54
N HIS A 37 -25.09 -10.17 -32.13
CA HIS A 37 -23.88 -9.45 -31.71
C HIS A 37 -23.23 -10.10 -30.47
N LEU A 38 -24.01 -10.40 -29.45
CA LEU A 38 -23.56 -11.11 -28.24
C LEU A 38 -23.07 -12.53 -28.57
N GLN A 39 -23.79 -13.27 -29.39
CA GLN A 39 -23.37 -14.60 -29.86
C GLN A 39 -22.03 -14.55 -30.58
N ALA A 40 -21.83 -13.58 -31.49
CA ALA A 40 -20.57 -13.40 -32.20
C ALA A 40 -19.39 -13.11 -31.24
N GLY A 41 -19.61 -12.31 -30.21
CA GLY A 41 -18.61 -12.04 -29.16
C GLY A 41 -18.31 -13.24 -28.28
N PHE A 42 -19.32 -14.01 -27.89
CA PHE A 42 -19.20 -15.18 -27.03
C PHE A 42 -18.48 -16.35 -27.73
N PHE A 43 -18.89 -16.70 -28.95
CA PHE A 43 -18.29 -17.84 -29.68
C PHE A 43 -16.92 -17.50 -30.30
N CYS A 44 -16.64 -16.23 -30.61
CA CYS A 44 -15.33 -15.77 -31.03
C CYS A 44 -14.50 -15.35 -29.81
N ASN A 45 -14.23 -16.29 -28.88
CA ASN A 45 -13.64 -16.01 -27.57
C ASN A 45 -12.83 -17.21 -27.08
N ASN A 46 -11.74 -16.97 -26.35
CA ASN A 46 -10.86 -17.98 -25.78
C ASN A 46 -10.92 -18.03 -24.24
N ALA A 47 -11.83 -17.28 -23.60
CA ALA A 47 -12.10 -17.44 -22.17
C ALA A 47 -12.67 -18.83 -21.87
N THR A 48 -12.20 -19.45 -20.81
CA THR A 48 -12.61 -20.80 -20.36
C THR A 48 -13.06 -20.74 -18.90
N ARG A 49 -13.93 -21.70 -18.46
CA ARG A 49 -14.29 -21.82 -17.05
C ARG A 49 -13.35 -22.80 -16.33
N ASN A 50 -12.91 -22.45 -15.14
CA ASN A 50 -12.11 -23.32 -14.27
C ASN A 50 -13.01 -24.31 -13.50
N GLU A 51 -12.39 -25.16 -12.66
CA GLU A 51 -13.10 -26.12 -11.79
C GLU A 51 -14.04 -25.46 -10.76
N ARG A 52 -13.87 -24.15 -10.49
CA ARG A 52 -14.72 -23.36 -9.61
C ARG A 52 -15.81 -22.56 -10.35
N ASP A 53 -16.01 -22.86 -11.65
CA ASP A 53 -16.95 -22.17 -12.54
C ASP A 53 -16.64 -20.68 -12.77
N GLU A 54 -15.40 -20.23 -12.50
CA GLU A 54 -14.94 -18.87 -12.76
C GLU A 54 -14.37 -18.77 -14.18
N LEU A 55 -14.69 -17.69 -14.90
CA LEU A 55 -14.13 -17.43 -16.24
C LEU A 55 -12.66 -16.99 -16.14
N ILE A 56 -11.79 -17.67 -16.87
CA ILE A 56 -10.37 -17.37 -16.97
C ILE A 56 -10.01 -17.01 -18.42
N GLY A 57 -9.25 -15.94 -18.60
CA GLY A 57 -8.80 -15.47 -19.91
C GLY A 57 -8.34 -14.02 -19.86
N GLN A 58 -8.13 -13.41 -21.01
CA GLN A 58 -7.89 -11.98 -21.10
C GLN A 58 -9.12 -11.21 -20.61
N ALA A 59 -8.92 -10.10 -19.88
CA ALA A 59 -10.02 -9.32 -19.26
C ALA A 59 -11.12 -8.93 -20.26
N THR A 60 -10.75 -8.56 -21.50
CA THR A 60 -11.70 -8.27 -22.58
C THR A 60 -12.50 -9.49 -23.02
N GLU A 61 -11.86 -10.66 -23.03
CA GLU A 61 -12.50 -11.92 -23.41
C GLU A 61 -13.45 -12.40 -22.34
N VAL A 62 -13.05 -12.31 -21.07
CA VAL A 62 -13.91 -12.59 -19.91
C VAL A 62 -15.15 -11.70 -19.94
N ALA A 63 -14.99 -10.38 -20.14
CA ALA A 63 -16.12 -9.45 -20.22
C ALA A 63 -17.09 -9.79 -21.35
N MET A 64 -16.57 -10.20 -22.52
CA MET A 64 -17.41 -10.62 -23.65
C MET A 64 -18.10 -11.97 -23.42
N ALA A 65 -17.50 -12.88 -22.65
CA ALA A 65 -18.09 -14.17 -22.31
C ALA A 65 -19.17 -14.06 -21.22
N GLU A 66 -19.02 -13.13 -20.27
CA GLU A 66 -20.03 -12.87 -19.23
C GLU A 66 -21.25 -12.09 -19.73
N ALA A 67 -21.08 -11.24 -20.74
CA ALA A 67 -22.12 -10.32 -21.20
C ALA A 67 -23.44 -10.99 -21.57
N PRO A 68 -23.48 -12.12 -22.31
CA PRO A 68 -24.74 -12.80 -22.61
C PRO A 68 -25.51 -13.18 -21.35
N GLU A 69 -24.85 -13.79 -20.37
CA GLU A 69 -25.47 -14.23 -19.11
C GLU A 69 -26.03 -13.07 -18.30
N LEU A 70 -25.26 -11.98 -18.17
CA LEU A 70 -25.69 -10.74 -17.49
C LEU A 70 -26.92 -10.10 -18.16
N MET A 71 -27.12 -10.34 -19.46
CA MET A 71 -28.25 -9.83 -20.24
C MET A 71 -29.38 -10.85 -20.41
N GLY A 72 -29.34 -11.95 -19.66
CA GLY A 72 -30.39 -12.97 -19.66
C GLY A 72 -30.36 -13.92 -20.86
N LEU A 73 -29.25 -13.98 -21.60
CA LEU A 73 -29.04 -14.89 -22.73
C LEU A 73 -28.14 -16.06 -22.29
N SER A 74 -28.70 -17.25 -22.14
CA SER A 74 -27.94 -18.45 -21.80
C SER A 74 -27.30 -19.02 -23.06
N LEU A 75 -25.97 -19.04 -23.11
CA LEU A 75 -25.16 -19.61 -24.19
C LEU A 75 -24.19 -20.64 -23.59
N ASP A 76 -23.99 -21.77 -24.30
CA ASP A 76 -22.94 -22.76 -23.98
C ASP A 76 -22.00 -22.90 -25.18
N HIS A 77 -20.69 -22.95 -24.94
CA HIS A 77 -19.69 -23.20 -25.98
C HIS A 77 -19.90 -24.55 -26.69
N LYS A 78 -20.58 -25.50 -26.06
CA LYS A 78 -20.92 -26.80 -26.65
C LYS A 78 -21.96 -26.70 -27.77
N ASP A 79 -22.77 -25.65 -27.79
CA ASP A 79 -23.81 -25.45 -28.80
C ASP A 79 -23.24 -25.06 -30.17
N TRP A 80 -21.97 -24.66 -30.24
CA TRP A 80 -21.29 -24.25 -31.47
C TRP A 80 -19.88 -24.83 -31.56
N THR A 81 -19.67 -25.73 -32.49
CA THR A 81 -18.40 -26.43 -32.66
C THR A 81 -17.44 -25.66 -33.57
N ARG A 82 -16.30 -25.25 -33.04
CA ARG A 82 -15.22 -24.61 -33.80
C ARG A 82 -14.55 -25.60 -34.70
N THR A 83 -14.30 -25.20 -35.96
CA THR A 83 -13.58 -25.99 -36.94
C THR A 83 -12.23 -25.39 -37.34
N ASN A 84 -12.11 -24.06 -37.27
CA ASN A 84 -10.87 -23.36 -37.58
C ASN A 84 -10.76 -22.06 -36.79
N GLU A 85 -9.51 -21.63 -36.51
CA GLU A 85 -9.23 -20.38 -35.77
C GLU A 85 -8.09 -19.63 -36.44
N VAL A 86 -8.25 -18.32 -36.57
CA VAL A 86 -7.20 -17.34 -36.83
C VAL A 86 -6.99 -16.60 -35.51
N PRO A 87 -5.91 -16.89 -34.75
CA PRO A 87 -5.70 -16.29 -33.42
C PRO A 87 -5.46 -14.80 -33.52
N PHE A 88 -5.66 -14.09 -32.43
CA PHE A 88 -5.37 -12.67 -32.35
C PHE A 88 -3.89 -12.39 -32.58
N ASP A 89 -3.65 -11.33 -33.33
CA ASP A 89 -2.30 -10.85 -33.63
C ASP A 89 -2.30 -9.31 -33.53
N SER A 90 -1.26 -8.75 -32.90
CA SER A 90 -1.16 -7.29 -32.64
C SER A 90 -1.04 -6.45 -33.92
N ASP A 91 -0.52 -7.01 -35.00
CA ASP A 91 -0.40 -6.33 -36.29
C ASP A 91 -1.71 -6.37 -37.05
N ARG A 92 -2.40 -7.52 -37.02
CA ARG A 92 -3.71 -7.71 -37.63
C ARG A 92 -4.85 -7.08 -36.86
N LYS A 93 -4.74 -6.99 -35.52
CA LYS A 93 -5.72 -6.41 -34.60
C LYS A 93 -7.12 -7.04 -34.62
N PHE A 94 -7.23 -8.29 -35.05
CA PHE A 94 -8.45 -9.07 -34.99
C PHE A 94 -8.16 -10.57 -34.78
N MET A 95 -9.20 -11.26 -34.29
CA MET A 95 -9.30 -12.71 -34.19
C MET A 95 -10.50 -13.17 -35.03
N ALA A 96 -10.43 -14.33 -35.65
CA ALA A 96 -11.58 -14.93 -36.34
C ALA A 96 -11.66 -16.43 -36.06
N VAL A 97 -12.89 -16.94 -35.89
CA VAL A 97 -13.16 -18.37 -35.68
C VAL A 97 -14.22 -18.84 -36.69
N THR A 98 -14.05 -20.05 -37.22
CA THR A 98 -15.02 -20.70 -38.08
C THR A 98 -15.65 -21.87 -37.32
N GLY A 99 -16.96 -22.04 -37.40
CA GLY A 99 -17.64 -23.11 -36.72
C GLY A 99 -19.06 -23.31 -37.22
N GLN A 100 -19.75 -24.29 -36.63
CA GLN A 100 -21.12 -24.66 -36.96
C GLN A 100 -21.92 -25.05 -35.72
N GLY A 101 -23.19 -24.76 -35.74
CA GLY A 101 -24.14 -25.07 -34.67
C GLY A 101 -25.58 -24.94 -35.16
N ASP A 102 -26.54 -25.09 -34.24
CA ASP A 102 -27.96 -24.92 -34.55
C ASP A 102 -28.27 -23.44 -34.84
N ALA A 103 -28.82 -23.17 -36.03
CA ALA A 103 -29.09 -21.81 -36.50
C ALA A 103 -30.17 -21.08 -35.69
N GLU A 104 -31.00 -21.80 -34.90
CA GLU A 104 -31.98 -21.17 -34.02
C GLU A 104 -31.36 -20.59 -32.76
N ARG A 105 -30.34 -21.27 -32.20
CA ARG A 105 -29.68 -20.90 -30.93
C ARG A 105 -28.31 -20.27 -31.08
N THR A 106 -27.68 -20.48 -32.23
CA THR A 106 -26.29 -20.05 -32.49
C THR A 106 -26.20 -19.32 -33.83
N PRO A 107 -25.03 -18.78 -34.21
CA PRO A 107 -24.81 -18.17 -35.53
C PRO A 107 -24.95 -19.16 -36.70
N GLY A 108 -25.19 -20.44 -36.45
CA GLY A 108 -25.22 -21.49 -37.50
C GLY A 108 -23.82 -21.81 -38.04
N SER A 109 -23.73 -22.16 -39.33
CA SER A 109 -22.44 -22.33 -40.00
C SER A 109 -21.93 -20.94 -40.41
N ALA A 110 -20.95 -20.43 -39.69
CA ALA A 110 -20.45 -19.07 -39.88
C ALA A 110 -18.96 -18.94 -39.50
N GLN A 111 -18.35 -17.91 -40.06
CA GLN A 111 -17.08 -17.38 -39.56
C GLN A 111 -17.38 -16.10 -38.76
N LEU A 112 -16.91 -16.06 -37.52
CA LEU A 112 -17.08 -14.93 -36.60
C LEU A 112 -15.76 -14.20 -36.48
N MET A 113 -15.82 -12.88 -36.38
CA MET A 113 -14.65 -12.02 -36.21
C MET A 113 -14.86 -11.05 -35.07
N LYS A 114 -13.83 -10.83 -34.24
CA LYS A 114 -13.77 -9.74 -33.26
C LYS A 114 -12.45 -9.00 -33.37
N GLY A 115 -12.44 -7.72 -33.07
CA GLY A 115 -11.19 -6.95 -33.10
C GLY A 115 -11.41 -5.43 -33.01
N ALA A 116 -10.36 -4.70 -33.36
CA ALA A 116 -10.41 -3.24 -33.41
C ALA A 116 -11.48 -2.78 -34.40
N PRO A 117 -12.38 -1.87 -34.01
CA PRO A 117 -13.52 -1.48 -34.84
C PRO A 117 -13.14 -1.00 -36.23
N GLU A 118 -12.09 -0.20 -36.37
CA GLU A 118 -11.60 0.32 -37.64
C GLU A 118 -11.11 -0.78 -38.58
N VAL A 119 -10.58 -1.88 -38.01
CA VAL A 119 -10.09 -3.02 -38.77
C VAL A 119 -11.27 -3.90 -39.18
N VAL A 120 -12.15 -4.24 -38.25
CA VAL A 120 -13.33 -5.07 -38.53
C VAL A 120 -14.22 -4.41 -39.58
N LEU A 121 -14.46 -3.10 -39.49
CA LEU A 121 -15.26 -2.34 -40.47
C LEU A 121 -14.67 -2.38 -41.87
N LYS A 122 -13.35 -2.45 -42.04
CA LYS A 122 -12.72 -2.62 -43.39
C LYS A 122 -13.06 -3.94 -44.05
N HIS A 123 -13.31 -4.99 -43.27
CA HIS A 123 -13.70 -6.30 -43.77
C HIS A 123 -15.22 -6.44 -44.03
N CYS A 124 -16.03 -5.45 -43.51
CA CYS A 124 -17.48 -5.50 -43.62
C CYS A 124 -17.98 -4.81 -44.91
N THR A 125 -18.86 -5.49 -45.60
CA THR A 125 -19.60 -4.98 -46.79
C THR A 125 -21.06 -4.72 -46.46
N THR A 126 -21.60 -5.36 -45.42
CA THR A 126 -22.97 -5.24 -44.94
C THR A 126 -23.00 -5.04 -43.45
N TYR A 127 -24.14 -4.60 -42.90
CA TYR A 127 -24.44 -4.57 -41.47
C TYR A 127 -25.74 -5.33 -41.17
N LEU A 128 -25.89 -5.82 -39.97
CA LEU A 128 -27.08 -6.56 -39.54
C LEU A 128 -28.21 -5.60 -39.17
N ALA A 129 -29.24 -5.54 -40.01
CA ALA A 129 -30.47 -4.82 -39.75
C ALA A 129 -31.58 -5.81 -39.36
N GLN A 130 -31.92 -5.87 -38.07
CA GLN A 130 -32.83 -6.87 -37.50
C GLN A 130 -32.41 -8.31 -37.83
N GLN A 131 -32.95 -8.92 -38.90
CA GLN A 131 -32.64 -10.32 -39.30
C GLN A 131 -31.91 -10.43 -40.64
N ARG A 132 -31.73 -9.33 -41.38
CA ARG A 132 -31.19 -9.36 -42.74
C ARG A 132 -29.96 -8.49 -42.86
N PRO A 133 -28.92 -8.94 -43.60
CA PRO A 133 -27.82 -8.09 -43.91
C PRO A 133 -28.22 -7.00 -44.92
N MET A 134 -27.94 -5.75 -44.58
CA MET A 134 -28.12 -4.58 -45.43
C MET A 134 -26.76 -4.01 -45.85
N GLN A 135 -26.71 -3.35 -47.01
CA GLN A 135 -25.46 -2.78 -47.51
C GLN A 135 -24.90 -1.73 -46.59
N LEU A 136 -23.64 -1.81 -46.20
CA LEU A 136 -22.93 -0.86 -45.39
C LEU A 136 -22.57 0.35 -46.25
N THR A 137 -23.42 1.37 -46.23
CA THR A 137 -23.17 2.66 -46.94
C THR A 137 -22.13 3.47 -46.18
N GLU A 138 -21.52 4.46 -46.89
CA GLU A 138 -20.54 5.35 -46.24
C GLU A 138 -21.19 6.18 -45.12
N GLN A 139 -22.45 6.55 -45.25
CA GLN A 139 -23.19 7.26 -44.21
C GLN A 139 -23.29 6.43 -42.91
N VAL A 140 -23.69 5.17 -43.01
CA VAL A 140 -23.77 4.26 -41.86
C VAL A 140 -22.35 3.98 -41.27
N ARG A 141 -21.34 3.89 -42.12
CA ARG A 141 -19.96 3.74 -41.67
C ARG A 141 -19.52 4.95 -40.84
N GLN A 142 -19.82 6.15 -41.25
CA GLN A 142 -19.50 7.40 -40.52
C GLN A 142 -20.26 7.47 -39.18
N GLU A 143 -21.52 7.04 -39.15
CA GLU A 143 -22.31 6.96 -37.92
C GLU A 143 -21.64 6.01 -36.91
N ILE A 144 -21.21 4.82 -37.33
CA ILE A 144 -20.51 3.84 -36.47
C ILE A 144 -19.19 4.45 -35.94
N LEU A 145 -18.43 5.15 -36.79
CA LEU A 145 -17.18 5.77 -36.39
C LEU A 145 -17.39 6.94 -35.43
N HIS A 146 -18.50 7.67 -35.56
CA HIS A 146 -18.88 8.74 -34.61
C HIS A 146 -19.18 8.13 -33.22
N VAL A 147 -19.99 7.08 -33.14
CA VAL A 147 -20.27 6.37 -31.90
C VAL A 147 -18.99 5.80 -31.28
N LEU A 148 -18.09 5.28 -32.09
CA LEU A 148 -16.77 4.82 -31.65
C LEU A 148 -15.96 5.96 -31.01
N SER A 149 -15.93 7.14 -31.65
CA SER A 149 -15.23 8.33 -31.12
C SER A 149 -15.81 8.74 -29.77
N ASP A 150 -17.13 8.85 -29.66
CA ASP A 150 -17.81 9.22 -28.42
C ASP A 150 -17.51 8.23 -27.27
N CYS A 151 -17.51 6.93 -27.58
CA CYS A 151 -17.16 5.91 -26.57
C CYS A 151 -15.69 6.01 -26.14
N THR A 152 -14.77 6.22 -27.10
CA THR A 152 -13.33 6.31 -26.79
C THR A 152 -12.96 7.62 -26.08
N GLU A 153 -13.63 8.74 -26.37
CA GLU A 153 -13.47 10.00 -25.62
C GLU A 153 -13.92 9.87 -24.17
N ARG A 154 -14.90 9.01 -23.91
CA ARG A 154 -15.35 8.65 -22.55
C ARG A 154 -14.44 7.63 -21.85
N GLY A 155 -13.31 7.24 -22.46
CA GLY A 155 -12.36 6.29 -21.90
C GLY A 155 -12.81 4.83 -21.97
N LEU A 156 -13.82 4.50 -22.78
CA LEU A 156 -14.29 3.14 -22.96
C LEU A 156 -13.40 2.39 -23.96
N ARG A 157 -13.12 1.13 -23.68
CA ARG A 157 -12.47 0.22 -24.62
C ARG A 157 -13.54 -0.41 -25.52
N VAL A 158 -13.40 -0.28 -26.84
CA VAL A 158 -14.42 -0.73 -27.78
C VAL A 158 -13.88 -1.85 -28.66
N LEU A 159 -14.62 -2.95 -28.76
CA LEU A 159 -14.38 -4.03 -29.72
C LEU A 159 -15.58 -4.16 -30.65
N ALA A 160 -15.31 -4.43 -31.92
CA ALA A 160 -16.33 -4.75 -32.91
C ALA A 160 -16.46 -6.25 -33.11
N THR A 161 -17.67 -6.70 -33.45
CA THR A 161 -17.91 -8.07 -33.93
C THR A 161 -18.53 -8.05 -35.31
N ALA A 162 -18.21 -9.07 -36.10
CA ALA A 162 -18.77 -9.32 -37.42
C ALA A 162 -18.94 -10.81 -37.68
N MET A 163 -19.81 -11.18 -38.61
CA MET A 163 -20.07 -12.54 -39.02
C MET A 163 -20.05 -12.69 -40.55
N SER A 164 -19.68 -13.86 -41.03
CA SER A 164 -19.69 -14.19 -42.45
C SER A 164 -20.12 -15.64 -42.68
N THR A 165 -20.91 -15.90 -43.68
CA THR A 165 -21.28 -17.26 -44.11
C THR A 165 -20.34 -17.84 -45.13
N ASN A 166 -19.55 -17.02 -45.82
CA ASN A 166 -18.66 -17.45 -46.93
C ASN A 166 -17.19 -17.12 -46.70
N GLY A 167 -16.82 -16.50 -45.56
CA GLY A 167 -15.45 -16.14 -45.22
C GLY A 167 -14.81 -15.00 -46.05
N ARG A 168 -15.55 -14.39 -46.98
CA ARG A 168 -15.05 -13.31 -47.85
C ARG A 168 -15.71 -11.96 -47.59
N HIS A 169 -17.01 -11.95 -47.29
CA HIS A 169 -17.79 -10.76 -47.02
C HIS A 169 -18.36 -10.83 -45.63
N TYR A 170 -17.99 -9.89 -44.77
CA TYR A 170 -18.46 -9.83 -43.38
C TYR A 170 -19.62 -8.87 -43.25
N THR A 171 -20.54 -9.24 -42.37
CA THR A 171 -21.65 -8.44 -41.90
C THR A 171 -21.30 -7.89 -40.53
N PHE A 172 -21.24 -6.59 -40.39
CA PHE A 172 -21.02 -5.93 -39.11
C PHE A 172 -22.18 -6.22 -38.16
N CYS A 173 -21.89 -6.75 -36.96
CA CYS A 173 -22.90 -7.07 -35.94
C CYS A 173 -23.08 -5.94 -34.94
N GLY A 174 -22.00 -5.31 -34.47
CA GLY A 174 -22.06 -4.23 -33.50
C GLY A 174 -20.73 -3.90 -32.82
N LEU A 175 -20.83 -2.97 -31.87
CA LEU A 175 -19.74 -2.58 -30.97
C LEU A 175 -20.06 -2.99 -29.54
N GLN A 176 -19.08 -3.45 -28.80
CA GLN A 176 -19.12 -3.70 -27.36
C GLN A 176 -18.19 -2.71 -26.70
N ALA A 177 -18.76 -1.74 -25.98
CA ALA A 177 -18.03 -0.76 -25.19
C ALA A 177 -17.84 -1.27 -23.77
N MET A 178 -16.61 -1.40 -23.36
CA MET A 178 -16.20 -1.95 -22.07
C MET A 178 -15.63 -0.85 -21.21
N HIS A 179 -15.95 -0.92 -19.93
CA HIS A 179 -15.36 -0.08 -18.91
C HIS A 179 -14.65 -0.97 -17.89
N ASP A 180 -13.50 -0.49 -17.47
CA ASP A 180 -12.73 -1.07 -16.40
C ASP A 180 -12.73 -0.08 -15.25
N PRO A 181 -13.77 -0.10 -14.39
CA PRO A 181 -13.93 0.90 -13.35
C PRO A 181 -12.80 0.77 -12.32
N PRO A 182 -12.31 1.89 -11.80
CA PRO A 182 -11.42 1.83 -10.65
C PRO A 182 -12.14 1.14 -9.48
N ARG A 183 -11.41 0.37 -8.68
CA ARG A 183 -11.92 -0.19 -7.43
C ARG A 183 -12.31 0.94 -6.49
N GLU A 184 -13.47 0.86 -5.83
CA GLU A 184 -13.99 1.94 -4.98
C GLU A 184 -12.99 2.41 -3.91
N GLN A 185 -12.23 1.49 -3.34
CA GLN A 185 -11.26 1.77 -2.29
C GLN A 185 -10.01 2.53 -2.77
N VAL A 186 -9.70 2.51 -4.08
CA VAL A 186 -8.48 3.13 -4.62
C VAL A 186 -8.53 4.63 -4.54
N HIS A 187 -9.67 5.26 -4.82
CA HIS A 187 -9.84 6.70 -4.72
C HIS A 187 -9.57 7.20 -3.30
N ASP A 188 -10.12 6.53 -2.29
CA ASP A 188 -9.93 6.90 -0.88
C ASP A 188 -8.49 6.64 -0.41
N ALA A 189 -7.86 5.57 -0.91
CA ALA A 189 -6.45 5.29 -0.63
C ALA A 189 -5.53 6.38 -1.21
N ILE A 190 -5.75 6.78 -2.47
CA ILE A 190 -5.00 7.87 -3.12
C ILE A 190 -5.17 9.17 -2.33
N ARG A 191 -6.40 9.53 -1.96
CA ARG A 191 -6.68 10.73 -1.18
C ARG A 191 -6.00 10.72 0.19
N THR A 192 -5.97 9.56 0.86
CA THR A 192 -5.30 9.41 2.16
C THR A 192 -3.79 9.52 2.02
N LEU A 193 -3.19 8.90 1.00
CA LEU A 193 -1.76 9.03 0.70
C LEU A 193 -1.37 10.47 0.35
N GLN A 194 -2.20 11.17 -0.42
CA GLN A 194 -1.98 12.59 -0.74
C GLN A 194 -2.07 13.49 0.50
N ARG A 195 -3.01 13.23 1.43
CA ARG A 195 -3.05 13.90 2.74
C ARG A 195 -1.79 13.63 3.56
N ALA A 196 -1.24 12.43 3.45
CA ALA A 196 0.05 12.06 4.02
C ALA A 196 1.25 12.66 3.25
N GLN A 197 1.00 13.55 2.28
CA GLN A 197 1.99 14.19 1.40
C GLN A 197 2.85 13.18 0.60
N VAL A 198 2.29 12.01 0.30
CA VAL A 198 2.89 11.06 -0.63
C VAL A 198 2.49 11.45 -2.05
N ASN A 199 3.47 11.70 -2.90
CA ASN A 199 3.23 12.02 -4.30
C ASN A 199 2.86 10.74 -5.08
N ILE A 200 1.68 10.74 -5.71
CA ILE A 200 1.21 9.60 -6.51
C ILE A 200 1.42 9.92 -7.98
N VAL A 201 2.14 9.05 -8.66
CA VAL A 201 2.47 9.17 -10.08
C VAL A 201 1.95 7.94 -10.83
N MET A 202 1.21 8.16 -11.90
CA MET A 202 0.72 7.10 -12.78
C MET A 202 1.65 6.91 -13.98
N ILE A 203 2.08 5.68 -14.24
CA ILE A 203 2.92 5.32 -15.40
C ILE A 203 2.18 4.24 -16.20
N THR A 204 1.83 4.52 -17.45
CA THR A 204 1.06 3.61 -18.31
C THR A 204 1.57 3.58 -19.75
N GLY A 205 1.32 2.47 -20.45
CA GLY A 205 1.50 2.35 -21.88
C GLY A 205 0.39 2.98 -22.73
N ASP A 206 -0.73 3.39 -22.09
CA ASP A 206 -1.91 3.95 -22.75
C ASP A 206 -1.65 5.29 -23.44
N ALA A 207 -2.61 5.68 -24.30
CA ALA A 207 -2.62 6.98 -24.93
C ALA A 207 -2.78 8.11 -23.89
N GLU A 208 -2.25 9.28 -24.19
CA GLU A 208 -2.27 10.45 -23.30
C GLU A 208 -3.69 10.81 -22.83
N THR A 209 -4.67 10.82 -23.75
CA THR A 209 -6.07 11.17 -23.45
C THR A 209 -6.70 10.20 -22.45
N THR A 210 -6.50 8.90 -22.66
CA THR A 210 -6.97 7.84 -21.77
C THR A 210 -6.31 7.93 -20.40
N ALA A 211 -4.98 8.07 -20.35
CA ALA A 211 -4.22 8.19 -19.12
C ALA A 211 -4.64 9.41 -18.29
N ARG A 212 -4.89 10.55 -18.94
CA ARG A 212 -5.40 11.78 -18.33
C ARG A 212 -6.78 11.58 -17.70
N ALA A 213 -7.71 10.96 -18.44
CA ALA A 213 -9.06 10.69 -17.96
C ALA A 213 -9.06 9.78 -16.72
N ILE A 214 -8.25 8.70 -16.74
CA ILE A 214 -8.10 7.77 -15.61
C ILE A 214 -7.52 8.48 -14.40
N ALA A 215 -6.46 9.28 -14.57
CA ALA A 215 -5.83 10.00 -13.48
C ALA A 215 -6.79 11.02 -12.81
N GLN A 216 -7.65 11.67 -13.60
CA GLN A 216 -8.71 12.54 -13.07
C GLN A 216 -9.76 11.73 -12.30
N GLN A 217 -10.22 10.63 -12.86
CA GLN A 217 -11.20 9.75 -12.23
C GLN A 217 -10.70 9.16 -10.90
N LEU A 218 -9.41 8.84 -10.83
CA LEU A 218 -8.75 8.35 -9.60
C LEU A 218 -8.45 9.46 -8.58
N GLY A 219 -8.59 10.72 -8.95
CA GLY A 219 -8.25 11.84 -8.08
C GLY A 219 -6.75 12.06 -7.89
N ILE A 220 -5.89 11.53 -8.78
CA ILE A 220 -4.44 11.76 -8.73
C ILE A 220 -4.13 13.24 -8.88
N ALA A 221 -4.78 13.91 -9.81
CA ALA A 221 -4.76 15.36 -9.94
C ALA A 221 -6.03 15.85 -10.64
N SER A 222 -6.54 17.02 -10.28
CA SER A 222 -7.69 17.68 -10.95
C SER A 222 -7.33 18.11 -12.38
N SER A 223 -6.08 18.51 -12.62
CA SER A 223 -5.52 18.81 -13.94
C SER A 223 -4.15 18.10 -14.07
N PRO A 224 -4.14 16.81 -14.48
CA PRO A 224 -2.91 16.05 -14.55
C PRO A 224 -1.92 16.62 -15.58
N THR A 225 -0.68 16.86 -15.13
CA THR A 225 0.43 17.14 -16.03
C THR A 225 0.89 15.82 -16.63
N VAL A 226 0.77 15.68 -17.96
CA VAL A 226 1.12 14.45 -18.67
C VAL A 226 2.42 14.62 -19.44
N MET A 227 3.33 13.64 -19.33
CA MET A 227 4.54 13.52 -20.14
C MET A 227 4.48 12.20 -20.91
N THR A 228 4.78 12.25 -22.22
CA THR A 228 4.72 11.05 -23.07
C THR A 228 6.09 10.37 -23.23
N GLY A 229 6.08 9.07 -23.57
CA GLY A 229 7.30 8.32 -23.86
C GLY A 229 8.26 9.00 -24.85
N PRO A 230 7.79 9.46 -26.03
CA PRO A 230 8.63 10.23 -26.97
C PRO A 230 9.25 11.48 -26.35
N THR A 231 8.53 12.18 -25.47
CA THR A 231 9.08 13.33 -24.73
C THR A 231 10.19 12.89 -23.78
N ILE A 232 10.03 11.78 -23.05
CA ILE A 232 11.07 11.23 -22.17
C ILE A 232 12.33 10.88 -22.98
N GLU A 233 12.17 10.27 -24.17
CA GLU A 233 13.30 9.92 -25.06
C GLU A 233 14.08 11.17 -25.52
N SER A 234 13.40 12.29 -25.75
CA SER A 234 14.04 13.53 -26.21
C SER A 234 14.77 14.31 -25.11
N LEU A 235 14.51 14.03 -23.83
CA LEU A 235 15.11 14.70 -22.70
C LEU A 235 16.41 14.03 -22.25
N SER A 236 17.43 14.84 -21.89
CA SER A 236 18.58 14.37 -21.13
C SER A 236 18.15 14.01 -19.71
N ASP A 237 18.95 13.18 -19.01
CA ASP A 237 18.62 12.74 -17.65
C ASP A 237 18.50 13.92 -16.68
N ARG A 238 19.32 14.96 -16.84
CA ARG A 238 19.23 16.18 -16.04
C ARG A 238 17.95 16.95 -16.30
N GLN A 239 17.53 17.07 -17.56
CA GLN A 239 16.26 17.72 -17.93
C GLN A 239 15.04 16.92 -17.44
N LEU A 240 15.13 15.59 -17.47
CA LEU A 240 14.10 14.73 -16.91
C LEU A 240 14.03 14.88 -15.37
N GLN A 241 15.18 14.92 -14.70
CA GLN A 241 15.28 15.14 -13.25
C GLN A 241 14.59 16.44 -12.83
N ASP A 242 14.80 17.54 -13.56
CA ASP A 242 14.19 18.85 -13.24
C ASP A 242 12.65 18.85 -13.41
N ARG A 243 12.13 18.05 -14.36
CA ARG A 243 10.71 18.06 -14.73
C ARG A 243 9.87 17.01 -14.00
N VAL A 244 10.46 15.86 -13.63
CA VAL A 244 9.75 14.69 -13.12
C VAL A 244 8.89 14.98 -11.89
N ARG A 245 9.28 15.93 -11.04
CA ARG A 245 8.55 16.33 -9.83
C ARG A 245 7.18 16.95 -10.09
N HIS A 246 6.97 17.54 -11.28
CA HIS A 246 5.75 18.25 -11.64
C HIS A 246 4.84 17.42 -12.55
N VAL A 247 5.22 16.18 -12.84
CA VAL A 247 4.47 15.27 -13.71
C VAL A 247 3.65 14.31 -12.87
N SER A 248 2.35 14.30 -13.10
CA SER A 248 1.43 13.39 -12.43
C SER A 248 1.20 12.10 -13.22
N VAL A 249 1.38 12.13 -14.54
CA VAL A 249 1.08 11.02 -15.44
C VAL A 249 2.15 10.87 -16.51
N PHE A 250 2.67 9.65 -16.67
CA PHE A 250 3.52 9.27 -17.78
C PHE A 250 2.74 8.33 -18.71
N ALA A 251 2.49 8.76 -19.96
CA ALA A 251 1.70 8.04 -20.95
C ALA A 251 2.58 7.48 -22.10
N ARG A 252 2.13 6.44 -22.78
CA ARG A 252 2.87 5.78 -23.88
C ARG A 252 4.29 5.40 -23.48
N THR A 253 4.46 4.90 -22.24
CA THR A 253 5.78 4.53 -21.72
C THR A 253 6.21 3.14 -22.17
N LYS A 254 7.51 2.98 -22.39
CA LYS A 254 8.20 1.69 -22.56
C LYS A 254 8.85 1.27 -21.23
N PRO A 255 9.26 0.00 -21.08
CA PRO A 255 9.96 -0.45 -19.85
C PRO A 255 11.19 0.39 -19.49
N GLU A 256 11.99 0.79 -20.48
CA GLU A 256 13.18 1.65 -20.30
C GLU A 256 12.83 3.02 -19.69
N HIS A 257 11.65 3.57 -20.05
CA HIS A 257 11.20 4.85 -19.49
C HIS A 257 10.88 4.73 -18.01
N LYS A 258 10.34 3.59 -17.54
CA LYS A 258 10.05 3.37 -16.12
C LYS A 258 11.34 3.45 -15.28
N LEU A 259 12.42 2.82 -15.76
CA LEU A 259 13.75 2.92 -15.12
C LEU A 259 14.24 4.36 -15.04
N ARG A 260 14.16 5.11 -16.14
CA ARG A 260 14.63 6.51 -16.18
C ARG A 260 13.82 7.42 -15.25
N ILE A 261 12.49 7.20 -15.15
CA ILE A 261 11.61 7.95 -14.23
C ILE A 261 12.01 7.68 -12.78
N VAL A 262 12.17 6.40 -12.40
CA VAL A 262 12.60 6.03 -11.03
C VAL A 262 13.96 6.64 -10.72
N SER A 263 14.95 6.50 -11.60
CA SER A 263 16.27 7.09 -11.42
C SER A 263 16.23 8.61 -11.26
N ALA A 264 15.39 9.30 -12.04
CA ALA A 264 15.26 10.76 -11.97
C ALA A 264 14.62 11.22 -10.64
N LEU A 265 13.64 10.48 -10.12
CA LEU A 265 13.03 10.74 -8.80
C LEU A 265 14.06 10.51 -7.68
N GLN A 266 14.81 9.40 -7.73
CA GLN A 266 15.87 9.08 -6.77
C GLN A 266 17.00 10.14 -6.78
N ALA A 267 17.38 10.64 -7.97
CA ALA A 267 18.35 11.73 -8.11
C ALA A 267 17.85 13.04 -7.44
N ASN A 268 16.54 13.21 -7.31
CA ASN A 268 15.90 14.28 -6.55
C ASN A 268 15.80 14.01 -5.05
N GLN A 269 16.45 12.96 -4.53
CA GLN A 269 16.40 12.53 -3.13
C GLN A 269 15.00 12.06 -2.67
N GLU A 270 14.12 11.70 -3.61
CA GLU A 270 12.83 11.08 -3.27
C GLU A 270 13.03 9.60 -2.94
N VAL A 271 12.22 9.08 -2.02
CA VAL A 271 12.10 7.64 -1.74
C VAL A 271 10.98 7.10 -2.60
N VAL A 272 11.30 6.21 -3.53
CA VAL A 272 10.38 5.76 -4.57
C VAL A 272 9.83 4.37 -4.25
N GLY A 273 8.51 4.26 -4.12
CA GLY A 273 7.80 2.99 -4.18
C GLY A 273 7.31 2.75 -5.62
N MET A 274 7.65 1.61 -6.21
CA MET A 274 7.21 1.23 -7.55
C MET A 274 6.29 0.02 -7.50
N THR A 275 5.13 0.09 -8.17
CA THR A 275 4.23 -1.06 -8.32
C THR A 275 4.29 -1.60 -9.74
N GLY A 276 4.21 -2.92 -9.90
CA GLY A 276 4.19 -3.57 -11.21
C GLY A 276 3.66 -5.01 -11.16
N ASP A 277 3.26 -5.55 -12.31
CA ASP A 277 2.68 -6.88 -12.48
C ASP A 277 3.34 -7.70 -13.60
N GLY A 278 4.02 -7.04 -14.52
CA GLY A 278 4.62 -7.64 -15.71
C GLY A 278 6.14 -7.79 -15.62
N VAL A 279 6.68 -8.74 -16.39
CA VAL A 279 8.14 -8.95 -16.54
C VAL A 279 8.87 -7.65 -16.90
N ASN A 280 8.20 -6.76 -17.65
CA ASN A 280 8.73 -5.47 -18.08
C ASN A 280 8.91 -4.46 -16.91
N ASP A 281 8.30 -4.72 -15.76
CA ASP A 281 8.38 -3.86 -14.58
C ASP A 281 9.48 -4.30 -13.61
N ALA A 282 9.92 -5.54 -13.68
CA ALA A 282 10.89 -6.11 -12.75
C ALA A 282 12.18 -5.28 -12.59
N PRO A 283 12.80 -4.73 -13.66
CA PRO A 283 13.97 -3.88 -13.51
C PRO A 283 13.70 -2.58 -12.75
N ALA A 284 12.53 -1.94 -12.96
CA ALA A 284 12.14 -0.72 -12.27
C ALA A 284 11.75 -0.97 -10.80
N LEU A 285 11.10 -2.12 -10.52
CA LEU A 285 10.80 -2.58 -9.16
C LEU A 285 12.09 -2.78 -8.35
N LYS A 286 13.07 -3.47 -8.94
CA LYS A 286 14.36 -3.72 -8.28
C LYS A 286 15.20 -2.45 -8.06
N LEU A 287 15.00 -1.42 -8.88
CA LEU A 287 15.70 -0.14 -8.76
C LEU A 287 15.09 0.76 -7.69
N ALA A 288 13.77 0.69 -7.48
CA ALA A 288 13.06 1.48 -6.48
C ALA A 288 13.52 1.12 -5.06
N GLU A 289 13.36 2.04 -4.09
CA GLU A 289 13.62 1.74 -2.68
C GLU A 289 12.63 0.72 -2.10
N VAL A 290 11.42 0.65 -2.68
CA VAL A 290 10.42 -0.37 -2.34
C VAL A 290 9.75 -0.85 -3.63
N GLY A 291 10.09 -2.05 -4.07
CA GLY A 291 9.41 -2.74 -5.16
C GLY A 291 8.16 -3.47 -4.65
N ILE A 292 7.02 -3.27 -5.31
CA ILE A 292 5.74 -3.87 -4.92
C ILE A 292 5.17 -4.64 -6.12
N ALA A 293 5.06 -5.97 -6.00
CA ALA A 293 4.45 -6.82 -7.03
C ALA A 293 2.99 -7.14 -6.70
N MET A 294 2.20 -7.40 -7.74
CA MET A 294 0.86 -7.95 -7.60
C MET A 294 0.92 -9.46 -7.36
N GLY A 295 -0.03 -10.01 -6.60
CA GLY A 295 -0.16 -11.46 -6.34
C GLY A 295 -0.42 -12.25 -7.62
N SER A 296 -1.18 -11.68 -8.57
CA SER A 296 -1.40 -12.22 -9.92
C SER A 296 -0.25 -11.96 -10.89
N GLY A 297 0.76 -11.16 -10.50
CA GLY A 297 1.92 -10.83 -11.33
C GLY A 297 2.81 -12.05 -11.64
N THR A 298 3.71 -11.88 -12.61
CA THR A 298 4.64 -12.95 -13.00
C THR A 298 5.65 -13.26 -11.89
N ASP A 299 6.17 -14.49 -11.88
CA ASP A 299 7.16 -14.92 -10.88
C ASP A 299 8.41 -14.03 -10.91
N VAL A 300 8.84 -13.60 -12.10
CA VAL A 300 9.97 -12.66 -12.28
C VAL A 300 9.72 -11.32 -11.57
N THR A 301 8.49 -10.82 -11.64
CA THR A 301 8.09 -9.58 -10.97
C THR A 301 8.06 -9.75 -9.45
N LYS A 302 7.54 -10.88 -8.98
CA LYS A 302 7.50 -11.22 -7.54
C LYS A 302 8.89 -11.39 -6.95
N GLU A 303 9.83 -12.02 -7.68
CA GLU A 303 11.21 -12.16 -7.24
C GLU A 303 11.98 -10.82 -7.20
N ALA A 304 11.59 -9.86 -8.04
CA ALA A 304 12.19 -8.53 -8.07
C ALA A 304 11.64 -7.56 -7.00
N ALA A 305 10.54 -7.91 -6.35
CA ALA A 305 9.81 -7.05 -5.42
C ALA A 305 10.16 -7.33 -3.95
N ASP A 306 10.10 -6.29 -3.12
CA ASP A 306 10.24 -6.39 -1.66
C ASP A 306 8.92 -6.76 -0.98
N VAL A 307 7.78 -6.42 -1.60
CA VAL A 307 6.43 -6.63 -1.08
C VAL A 307 5.55 -7.24 -2.18
N ILE A 308 4.71 -8.21 -1.82
CA ILE A 308 3.72 -8.80 -2.73
C ILE A 308 2.32 -8.51 -2.19
N LEU A 309 1.47 -7.87 -3.00
CA LEU A 309 0.06 -7.62 -2.69
C LEU A 309 -0.77 -8.84 -3.11
N VAL A 310 -1.08 -9.71 -2.16
CA VAL A 310 -1.80 -10.98 -2.41
C VAL A 310 -3.22 -10.75 -2.93
N ASP A 311 -3.84 -9.63 -2.56
CA ASP A 311 -5.20 -9.24 -2.94
C ASP A 311 -5.28 -8.39 -4.21
N ASP A 312 -4.16 -8.13 -4.87
CA ASP A 312 -4.06 -7.26 -6.06
C ASP A 312 -4.71 -5.88 -5.88
N ASN A 313 -4.77 -5.37 -4.65
CA ASN A 313 -5.47 -4.14 -4.33
C ASN A 313 -4.49 -3.01 -3.96
N PHE A 314 -4.49 -1.94 -4.73
CA PHE A 314 -3.68 -0.74 -4.44
C PHE A 314 -3.98 -0.14 -3.04
N ALA A 315 -5.22 -0.26 -2.56
CA ALA A 315 -5.59 0.25 -1.24
C ALA A 315 -4.80 -0.39 -0.10
N THR A 316 -4.33 -1.63 -0.27
CA THR A 316 -3.50 -2.34 0.71
C THR A 316 -2.12 -1.68 0.89
N ILE A 317 -1.61 -0.96 -0.12
CA ILE A 317 -0.37 -0.17 -0.02
C ILE A 317 -0.50 0.91 1.07
N MET A 318 -1.68 1.50 1.23
CA MET A 318 -1.94 2.47 2.31
C MET A 318 -1.68 1.85 3.69
N GLY A 319 -2.12 0.59 3.89
CA GLY A 319 -1.84 -0.17 5.11
C GLY A 319 -0.33 -0.36 5.32
N ALA A 320 0.40 -0.77 4.28
CA ALA A 320 1.85 -0.95 4.34
C ALA A 320 2.59 0.37 4.65
N VAL A 321 2.19 1.49 4.05
CA VAL A 321 2.75 2.82 4.34
C VAL A 321 2.48 3.23 5.79
N ARG A 322 1.26 2.99 6.30
CA ARG A 322 0.89 3.27 7.69
C ARG A 322 1.74 2.48 8.67
N GLU A 323 1.87 1.17 8.45
CA GLU A 323 2.69 0.29 9.29
C GLU A 323 4.18 0.68 9.22
N GLY A 324 4.72 0.96 8.03
CA GLY A 324 6.11 1.41 7.87
C GLY A 324 6.40 2.72 8.61
N LYS A 325 5.49 3.70 8.56
CA LYS A 325 5.61 4.94 9.35
C LYS A 325 5.55 4.65 10.85
N SER A 326 4.65 3.76 11.30
CA SER A 326 4.53 3.36 12.71
C SER A 326 5.78 2.67 13.22
N ILE A 327 6.30 1.69 12.50
CA ILE A 327 7.55 0.98 12.85
C ILE A 327 8.68 1.97 13.07
N PHE A 328 8.80 2.99 12.23
CA PHE A 328 9.84 4.01 12.40
C PHE A 328 9.70 4.80 13.71
N TYR A 329 8.47 5.21 14.07
CA TYR A 329 8.22 5.89 15.35
C TYR A 329 8.49 4.95 16.54
N ASN A 330 8.15 3.68 16.41
CA ASN A 330 8.42 2.67 17.43
C ASN A 330 9.93 2.50 17.64
N ILE A 331 10.72 2.46 16.55
CA ILE A 331 12.19 2.46 16.63
C ILE A 331 12.71 3.70 17.35
N GLN A 332 12.17 4.88 17.07
CA GLN A 332 12.56 6.11 17.77
C GLN A 332 12.25 6.05 19.27
N ASN A 333 11.08 5.56 19.65
CA ASN A 333 10.67 5.40 21.05
C ASN A 333 11.54 4.37 21.77
N PHE A 334 11.81 3.23 21.14
CA PHE A 334 12.73 2.21 21.61
C PHE A 334 14.14 2.76 21.86
N VAL A 335 14.72 3.43 20.85
CA VAL A 335 16.06 4.01 20.96
C VAL A 335 16.10 5.10 22.03
N THR A 336 15.06 5.92 22.13
CA THR A 336 14.95 6.96 23.17
C THR A 336 14.95 6.36 24.57
N PHE A 337 14.18 5.30 24.79
CA PHE A 337 14.15 4.59 26.07
C PHE A 337 15.54 4.01 26.40
N GLN A 338 16.12 3.24 25.49
CA GLN A 338 17.40 2.54 25.68
C GLN A 338 18.55 3.52 25.96
N LEU A 339 18.63 4.63 25.21
CA LEU A 339 19.64 5.64 25.43
C LEU A 339 19.43 6.40 26.75
N SER A 340 18.16 6.66 27.14
CA SER A 340 17.89 7.36 28.39
C SER A 340 18.31 6.57 29.60
N THR A 341 18.04 5.27 29.65
CA THR A 341 18.44 4.37 30.75
C THR A 341 19.95 4.17 30.80
N SER A 342 20.58 3.96 29.64
CA SER A 342 22.04 3.77 29.57
C SER A 342 22.81 5.04 29.97
N ILE A 343 22.38 6.22 29.50
CA ILE A 343 22.99 7.50 29.88
C ILE A 343 22.76 7.77 31.38
N ALA A 344 21.56 7.49 31.90
CA ALA A 344 21.27 7.66 33.32
C ALA A 344 22.19 6.78 34.20
N ALA A 345 22.37 5.50 33.86
CA ALA A 345 23.26 4.61 34.58
C ALA A 345 24.71 5.08 34.54
N LEU A 346 25.20 5.49 33.34
CA LEU A 346 26.54 5.99 33.15
C LEU A 346 26.79 7.27 33.96
N VAL A 347 25.88 8.24 33.93
CA VAL A 347 25.97 9.49 34.67
C VAL A 347 25.94 9.24 36.18
N LEU A 348 25.05 8.34 36.63
CA LEU A 348 24.94 7.98 38.05
C LEU A 348 26.29 7.45 38.59
N ILE A 349 26.91 6.50 37.88
CA ILE A 349 28.20 5.92 38.28
C ILE A 349 29.33 6.96 38.17
N SER A 350 29.41 7.69 37.07
CA SER A 350 30.47 8.67 36.83
C SER A 350 30.42 9.80 37.87
N LEU A 351 29.22 10.28 38.20
CA LEU A 351 29.03 11.33 39.19
C LEU A 351 29.43 10.86 40.59
N SER A 352 29.08 9.64 40.99
CA SER A 352 29.47 9.05 42.27
C SER A 352 30.99 8.90 42.36
N THR A 353 31.63 8.45 41.29
CA THR A 353 33.10 8.36 41.21
C THR A 353 33.77 9.74 41.35
N LEU A 354 33.26 10.76 40.64
CA LEU A 354 33.79 12.11 40.67
C LEU A 354 33.68 12.73 42.09
N LEU A 355 32.56 12.48 42.75
CA LEU A 355 32.29 12.93 44.13
C LEU A 355 32.97 12.08 45.20
N LYS A 356 33.73 11.04 44.80
CA LYS A 356 34.43 10.10 45.71
C LYS A 356 33.48 9.38 46.68
N LEU A 357 32.24 9.13 46.25
CA LEU A 357 31.25 8.35 46.95
C LEU A 357 31.45 6.85 46.61
N HIS A 358 30.89 5.95 47.40
CA HIS A 358 30.86 4.54 47.03
C HIS A 358 29.93 4.30 45.82
N PHE A 359 30.10 3.17 45.15
CA PHE A 359 29.32 2.86 43.94
C PHE A 359 27.84 2.62 44.29
N PRO A 360 26.91 3.35 43.69
CA PRO A 360 25.48 3.23 43.94
C PRO A 360 24.90 1.91 43.40
N LEU A 361 25.53 1.31 42.40
CA LEU A 361 25.14 0.05 41.76
C LEU A 361 26.37 -0.87 41.62
N ASN A 362 26.20 -2.17 41.84
CA ASN A 362 27.22 -3.14 41.57
C ASN A 362 27.16 -3.69 40.14
N ALA A 363 28.20 -4.41 39.70
CA ALA A 363 28.28 -4.93 38.33
C ALA A 363 27.13 -5.89 37.95
N MET A 364 26.67 -6.73 38.89
CA MET A 364 25.56 -7.65 38.67
C MET A 364 24.23 -6.93 38.52
N GLN A 365 24.01 -5.85 39.26
CA GLN A 365 22.84 -5.01 39.16
C GLN A 365 22.80 -4.27 37.81
N ILE A 366 23.94 -3.73 37.34
CA ILE A 366 24.05 -3.11 36.02
C ILE A 366 23.77 -4.10 34.89
N LEU A 367 24.31 -5.35 35.01
CA LEU A 367 24.05 -6.41 34.05
C LEU A 367 22.55 -6.77 34.01
N PHE A 368 21.91 -6.85 35.14
CA PHE A 368 20.47 -7.10 35.25
C PHE A 368 19.65 -5.99 34.57
N ILE A 369 20.00 -4.72 34.81
CA ILE A 369 19.34 -3.57 34.18
C ILE A 369 19.43 -3.71 32.67
N ASN A 370 20.60 -3.94 32.11
CA ASN A 370 20.81 -3.97 30.67
C ASN A 370 20.15 -5.15 29.97
N ILE A 371 20.08 -6.33 30.61
CA ILE A 371 19.58 -7.56 29.96
C ILE A 371 18.10 -7.80 30.25
N LEU A 372 17.69 -7.76 31.50
CA LEU A 372 16.35 -8.18 31.93
C LEU A 372 15.37 -7.00 32.10
N MET A 373 15.90 -5.83 32.44
CA MET A 373 15.08 -4.65 32.65
C MET A 373 14.85 -3.85 31.36
N ASP A 374 15.90 -3.65 30.57
CA ASP A 374 15.80 -2.87 29.34
C ASP A 374 15.31 -3.72 28.15
N GLY A 375 15.70 -4.99 28.08
CA GLY A 375 15.41 -5.87 26.95
C GLY A 375 13.92 -6.06 26.66
N PRO A 376 13.14 -6.75 27.52
CA PRO A 376 11.73 -7.04 27.24
C PRO A 376 10.84 -5.81 27.10
N PRO A 377 10.91 -4.76 27.95
CA PRO A 377 10.13 -3.53 27.76
C PRO A 377 10.49 -2.77 26.49
N SER A 378 11.76 -2.73 26.10
CA SER A 378 12.18 -2.06 24.87
C SER A 378 11.64 -2.76 23.63
N GLN A 379 11.66 -4.10 23.58
CA GLN A 379 11.08 -4.87 22.49
C GLN A 379 9.56 -4.65 22.38
N SER A 380 8.88 -4.52 23.52
CA SER A 380 7.44 -4.25 23.54
C SER A 380 7.07 -2.88 22.99
N LEU A 381 7.96 -1.87 23.07
CA LEU A 381 7.78 -0.57 22.41
C LEU A 381 7.86 -0.68 20.88
N GLY A 382 8.57 -1.70 20.37
CA GLY A 382 8.67 -1.98 18.93
C GLY A 382 7.37 -2.43 18.28
N VAL A 383 6.41 -2.92 19.07
CA VAL A 383 5.11 -3.42 18.61
C VAL A 383 3.94 -2.52 19.03
N ASP A 384 4.19 -1.27 19.38
CA ASP A 384 3.14 -0.29 19.62
C ASP A 384 2.24 -0.17 18.38
N PRO A 385 0.90 -0.18 18.55
CA PRO A 385 -0.03 -0.12 17.43
C PRO A 385 0.08 1.20 16.66
N ALA A 386 -0.14 1.12 15.33
CA ALA A 386 -0.14 2.27 14.46
C ALA A 386 -1.35 3.17 14.73
N HIS A 387 -1.12 4.42 15.12
CA HIS A 387 -2.19 5.39 15.29
C HIS A 387 -2.48 6.13 13.96
N GLU A 388 -3.75 6.47 13.70
CA GLU A 388 -4.18 7.12 12.45
C GLU A 388 -3.48 8.47 12.18
N CYS A 389 -3.10 9.20 13.22
CA CYS A 389 -2.37 10.48 13.08
C CYS A 389 -1.02 10.34 12.35
N VAL A 390 -0.46 9.12 12.26
CA VAL A 390 0.77 8.85 11.50
C VAL A 390 0.61 9.17 10.01
N MET A 391 -0.61 8.98 9.48
CA MET A 391 -0.95 9.28 8.09
C MET A 391 -1.21 10.76 7.80
N GLN A 392 -1.25 11.60 8.82
CA GLN A 392 -1.36 13.06 8.65
C GLN A 392 0.01 13.74 8.56
N ARG A 393 1.08 13.00 8.87
CA ARG A 393 2.45 13.54 8.85
C ARG A 393 3.11 13.35 7.48
N PRO A 394 3.91 14.32 7.01
CA PRO A 394 4.64 14.20 5.75
C PRO A 394 5.63 13.03 5.76
N PRO A 395 6.02 12.54 4.57
CA PRO A 395 7.14 11.62 4.45
C PRO A 395 8.43 12.24 4.98
N ARG A 396 9.33 11.39 5.47
CA ARG A 396 10.64 11.84 5.92
C ARG A 396 11.56 12.07 4.72
N ALA A 397 12.42 13.07 4.85
CA ALA A 397 13.54 13.21 3.92
C ALA A 397 14.48 11.98 4.04
N ARG A 398 15.06 11.56 2.92
CA ARG A 398 15.93 10.38 2.81
C ARG A 398 17.07 10.38 3.83
N ASP A 399 17.69 11.54 4.02
CA ASP A 399 18.86 11.70 4.90
C ASP A 399 18.51 12.11 6.35
N SER A 400 17.23 12.02 6.74
CA SER A 400 16.81 12.40 8.09
C SER A 400 17.39 11.44 9.14
N PRO A 401 18.10 11.95 10.17
CA PRO A 401 18.64 11.11 11.22
C PRO A 401 17.52 10.46 12.05
N VAL A 402 17.75 9.25 12.56
CA VAL A 402 16.84 8.57 13.48
C VAL A 402 16.69 9.37 14.77
N LEU A 403 17.80 9.88 15.30
CA LEU A 403 17.87 10.74 16.47
C LEU A 403 17.85 12.22 16.05
N THR A 404 16.69 12.82 16.13
CA THR A 404 16.52 14.27 15.92
C THR A 404 16.96 15.07 17.15
N LYS A 405 17.21 16.37 17.01
CA LYS A 405 17.52 17.26 18.15
C LYS A 405 16.42 17.21 19.23
N ARG A 406 15.17 17.09 18.83
CA ARG A 406 14.02 16.93 19.75
C ARG A 406 14.12 15.63 20.57
N LEU A 407 14.44 14.51 19.91
CA LEU A 407 14.62 13.23 20.59
C LEU A 407 15.85 13.23 21.51
N PHE A 408 16.94 13.86 21.11
CA PHE A 408 18.09 14.01 21.98
C PHE A 408 17.75 14.83 23.26
N GLY A 409 16.99 15.92 23.11
CA GLY A 409 16.47 16.68 24.26
C GLY A 409 15.59 15.83 25.19
N ARG A 410 14.76 14.95 24.60
CA ARG A 410 13.92 13.98 25.34
C ARG A 410 14.77 12.98 26.11
N VAL A 411 15.82 12.42 25.49
CA VAL A 411 16.77 11.51 26.15
C VAL A 411 17.45 12.20 27.33
N ALA A 412 17.99 13.40 27.11
CA ALA A 412 18.69 14.16 28.15
C ALA A 412 17.76 14.50 29.33
N PHE A 413 16.53 14.93 29.04
CA PHE A 413 15.52 15.22 30.08
C PHE A 413 15.18 13.97 30.90
N THR A 414 14.85 12.86 30.23
CA THR A 414 14.49 11.61 30.91
C THR A 414 15.65 11.07 31.76
N ALA A 415 16.86 11.05 31.19
CA ALA A 415 18.07 10.65 31.95
C ALA A 415 18.31 11.54 33.17
N SER A 416 18.14 12.87 33.03
CA SER A 416 18.31 13.81 34.14
C SER A 416 17.30 13.56 35.28
N VAL A 417 16.03 13.31 34.93
CA VAL A 417 14.99 12.96 35.94
C VAL A 417 15.36 11.65 36.66
N MET A 418 15.76 10.62 35.91
CA MET A 418 16.14 9.33 36.50
C MET A 418 17.35 9.49 37.42
N VAL A 419 18.39 10.17 36.98
CA VAL A 419 19.61 10.41 37.78
C VAL A 419 19.27 11.18 39.06
N THR A 420 18.54 12.29 38.93
CA THR A 420 18.21 13.17 40.07
C THR A 420 17.43 12.41 41.13
N LEU A 421 16.34 11.72 40.76
CA LEU A 421 15.50 11.00 41.71
C LEU A 421 16.26 9.80 42.33
N THR A 422 17.04 9.07 41.55
CA THR A 422 17.87 7.97 42.08
C THR A 422 18.94 8.52 43.03
N TYR A 423 19.56 9.66 42.70
CA TYR A 423 20.56 10.31 43.54
C TYR A 423 20.01 10.79 44.86
N VAL A 424 18.77 11.34 44.88
CA VAL A 424 18.07 11.69 46.11
C VAL A 424 17.90 10.47 47.03
N VAL A 425 17.51 9.33 46.50
CA VAL A 425 17.40 8.08 47.27
C VAL A 425 18.77 7.64 47.77
N PHE A 426 19.79 7.65 46.93
CA PHE A 426 21.16 7.28 47.27
C PHE A 426 21.70 8.15 48.42
N LEU A 427 21.60 9.48 48.34
CA LEU A 427 22.07 10.40 49.35
C LEU A 427 21.25 10.30 50.67
N SER A 428 19.95 9.99 50.61
CA SER A 428 19.13 9.78 51.80
C SER A 428 19.60 8.56 52.61
N GLY A 429 20.00 7.48 51.97
CA GLY A 429 20.62 6.32 52.56
C GLY A 429 21.99 6.62 53.17
N TYR A 430 22.84 7.34 52.42
CA TYR A 430 24.16 7.76 52.86
C TYR A 430 24.17 8.61 54.13
N VAL A 431 23.26 9.59 54.19
CA VAL A 431 23.13 10.48 55.40
C VAL A 431 22.55 9.75 56.60
N SER A 432 21.70 8.74 56.39
CA SER A 432 21.07 7.98 57.48
C SER A 432 21.97 6.85 58.03
N THR A 433 23.25 6.76 57.61
CA THR A 433 24.22 5.73 58.04
C THR A 433 23.73 4.28 57.91
N MET A 434 22.94 4.01 56.86
CA MET A 434 22.49 2.68 56.52
C MET A 434 23.67 1.77 56.13
N GLU A 435 23.52 0.44 56.31
CA GLU A 435 24.48 -0.50 55.79
C GLU A 435 24.60 -0.33 54.25
N SER A 436 25.83 -0.30 53.73
CA SER A 436 26.14 -0.05 52.32
C SER A 436 25.37 -0.97 51.36
N ARG A 437 25.08 -2.22 51.77
CA ARG A 437 24.31 -3.18 50.98
C ARG A 437 22.82 -2.78 50.89
N HIS A 438 22.21 -2.34 51.97
CA HIS A 438 20.81 -1.90 52.03
C HIS A 438 20.59 -0.64 51.21
N GLU A 439 21.50 0.33 51.30
CA GLU A 439 21.50 1.55 50.51
C GLU A 439 21.61 1.27 49.00
N SER A 440 22.55 0.36 48.59
CA SER A 440 22.68 -0.08 47.19
C SER A 440 21.39 -0.75 46.70
N THR A 441 20.72 -1.56 47.57
CA THR A 441 19.44 -2.20 47.21
C THR A 441 18.32 -1.17 46.98
N MET A 442 18.23 -0.14 47.81
CA MET A 442 17.26 0.94 47.65
C MET A 442 17.52 1.70 46.36
N THR A 443 18.77 2.08 46.10
CA THR A 443 19.16 2.81 44.91
C THR A 443 18.91 2.02 43.63
N PHE A 444 19.30 0.74 43.64
CA PHE A 444 19.02 -0.19 42.52
C PHE A 444 17.53 -0.33 42.24
N THR A 445 16.72 -0.55 43.30
CA THR A 445 15.26 -0.70 43.13
C THR A 445 14.60 0.58 42.64
N CYS A 446 15.06 1.75 43.13
CA CYS A 446 14.60 3.05 42.64
C CYS A 446 14.89 3.21 41.15
N PHE A 447 16.13 2.96 40.73
CA PHE A 447 16.53 3.07 39.33
C PHE A 447 15.69 2.16 38.43
N VAL A 448 15.48 0.90 38.84
CA VAL A 448 14.66 -0.07 38.12
C VAL A 448 13.20 0.43 38.00
N MET A 449 12.57 0.90 39.09
CA MET A 449 11.21 1.41 39.04
C MET A 449 11.06 2.64 38.15
N LEU A 450 12.04 3.55 38.17
CA LEU A 450 12.06 4.73 37.29
C LEU A 450 12.30 4.34 35.82
N ALA A 451 13.10 3.33 35.54
CA ALA A 451 13.28 2.79 34.21
C ALA A 451 11.99 2.18 33.66
N LEU A 452 11.24 1.40 34.47
CA LEU A 452 9.93 0.87 34.08
C LEU A 452 8.90 1.98 33.82
N VAL A 453 8.88 3.02 34.66
CA VAL A 453 8.08 4.23 34.42
C VAL A 453 8.47 4.88 33.10
N SER A 454 9.77 4.99 32.83
CA SER A 454 10.27 5.55 31.58
C SER A 454 9.85 4.71 30.36
N ALA A 455 9.87 3.36 30.45
CA ALA A 455 9.38 2.50 29.38
C ALA A 455 7.91 2.78 29.05
N ILE A 456 7.04 2.84 30.07
CA ILE A 456 5.62 3.19 29.92
C ILE A 456 5.44 4.56 29.29
N GLN A 457 6.26 5.55 29.67
CA GLN A 457 6.17 6.93 29.18
C GLN A 457 6.78 7.13 27.78
N ASN A 458 7.58 6.17 27.28
CA ASN A 458 8.13 6.20 25.94
C ASN A 458 7.26 5.49 24.88
N ARG A 459 6.07 4.97 25.24
CA ARG A 459 5.07 4.50 24.28
C ARG A 459 4.64 5.61 23.31
N GLY A 460 4.02 5.25 22.20
CA GLY A 460 3.51 6.21 21.22
C GLY A 460 2.77 7.38 21.86
N LEU A 461 2.94 8.60 21.32
CA LEU A 461 2.43 9.83 21.95
C LEU A 461 0.92 9.80 22.14
N TYR A 462 0.19 9.22 21.17
CA TYR A 462 -1.26 9.06 21.17
C TYR A 462 -1.74 7.67 21.59
N THR A 463 -0.83 6.71 21.78
CA THR A 463 -1.16 5.34 22.19
C THR A 463 -1.60 5.30 23.65
N GLY A 464 -2.77 4.73 23.91
CA GLY A 464 -3.31 4.49 25.25
C GLY A 464 -2.49 3.45 26.01
N LEU A 465 -2.59 3.45 27.34
CA LEU A 465 -1.84 2.51 28.18
C LEU A 465 -2.24 1.05 27.93
N TRP A 466 -3.52 0.81 27.63
CA TRP A 466 -4.10 -0.53 27.45
C TRP A 466 -4.01 -1.05 26.01
N GLU A 467 -3.59 -0.23 25.07
CA GLU A 467 -3.50 -0.61 23.65
C GLU A 467 -2.28 -1.48 23.34
N ASN A 468 -1.26 -1.46 24.21
CA ASN A 468 -0.10 -2.34 24.13
C ASN A 468 -0.03 -3.28 25.33
N PRO A 469 -0.74 -4.42 25.30
CA PRO A 469 -0.71 -5.38 26.42
C PRO A 469 0.67 -6.00 26.62
N MET A 470 1.49 -6.13 25.57
CA MET A 470 2.85 -6.66 25.69
C MET A 470 3.73 -5.76 26.57
N LEU A 471 3.60 -4.43 26.46
CA LEU A 471 4.31 -3.48 27.33
C LEU A 471 3.92 -3.65 28.79
N LEU A 472 2.64 -3.88 29.08
CA LEU A 472 2.16 -4.10 30.46
C LEU A 472 2.67 -5.42 31.02
N TRP A 473 2.66 -6.50 30.25
CA TRP A 473 3.17 -7.80 30.68
C TRP A 473 4.68 -7.76 30.91
N THR A 474 5.45 -7.14 30.02
CA THR A 474 6.91 -7.07 30.15
C THR A 474 7.32 -6.17 31.31
N THR A 475 6.69 -5.01 31.50
CA THR A 475 6.96 -4.12 32.64
C THR A 475 6.53 -4.75 33.98
N GLY A 476 5.37 -5.42 34.02
CA GLY A 476 4.90 -6.16 35.19
C GLY A 476 5.82 -7.34 35.53
N GLY A 477 6.26 -8.10 34.53
CA GLY A 477 7.21 -9.20 34.69
C GLY A 477 8.57 -8.74 35.20
N SER A 478 9.09 -7.63 34.67
CA SER A 478 10.34 -7.02 35.15
C SER A 478 10.23 -6.52 36.57
N LEU A 479 9.10 -5.94 36.95
CA LEU A 479 8.84 -5.53 38.35
C LEU A 479 8.79 -6.75 39.29
N ALA A 480 8.09 -7.82 38.87
CA ALA A 480 8.04 -9.07 39.65
C ALA A 480 9.43 -9.68 39.85
N MET A 481 10.25 -9.68 38.77
CA MET A 481 11.64 -10.16 38.86
C MET A 481 12.48 -9.28 39.82
N GLN A 482 12.30 -7.96 39.80
CA GLN A 482 12.97 -7.06 40.74
C GLN A 482 12.61 -7.38 42.20
N LEU A 483 11.31 -7.59 42.47
CA LEU A 483 10.89 -8.00 43.82
C LEU A 483 11.46 -9.36 44.21
N LEU A 484 11.55 -10.30 43.27
CA LEU A 484 12.16 -11.59 43.49
C LEU A 484 13.65 -11.47 43.89
N ILE A 485 14.40 -10.59 43.23
CA ILE A 485 15.82 -10.30 43.55
C ILE A 485 15.95 -9.69 44.94
N VAL A 486 15.01 -8.88 45.39
CA VAL A 486 15.03 -8.22 46.69
C VAL A 486 14.64 -9.18 47.82
N TYR A 487 13.75 -10.18 47.58
CA TYR A 487 13.19 -11.01 48.66
C TYR A 487 13.59 -12.49 48.62
N PHE A 488 14.09 -13.02 47.48
CA PHE A 488 14.48 -14.44 47.37
C PHE A 488 15.95 -14.64 47.70
N GLY A 489 16.26 -15.35 48.81
CA GLY A 489 17.59 -15.47 49.37
C GLY A 489 18.71 -15.92 48.41
N PRO A 490 18.52 -16.92 47.52
CA PRO A 490 19.53 -17.24 46.51
C PRO A 490 19.89 -16.08 45.58
N LEU A 491 18.92 -15.31 45.12
CA LEU A 491 19.15 -14.16 44.27
C LEU A 491 19.78 -12.99 45.02
N GLN A 492 19.40 -12.76 46.27
CA GLN A 492 20.06 -11.79 47.14
C GLN A 492 21.58 -11.99 47.23
N ARG A 493 22.02 -13.24 47.29
CA ARG A 493 23.46 -13.56 47.33
C ARG A 493 24.18 -13.25 46.02
N ILE A 494 23.49 -13.44 44.88
CA ILE A 494 24.07 -13.17 43.54
C ILE A 494 24.12 -11.65 43.29
N PHE A 495 23.03 -10.96 43.59
CA PHE A 495 22.90 -9.53 43.28
C PHE A 495 23.35 -8.62 44.42
N LEU A 496 23.78 -9.20 45.56
CA LEU A 496 24.21 -8.50 46.78
C LEU A 496 23.11 -7.49 47.25
N THR A 497 21.87 -7.99 47.35
CA THR A 497 20.71 -7.20 47.79
C THR A 497 20.27 -7.64 49.17
N ASP A 498 19.52 -6.76 49.85
CA ASP A 498 18.89 -7.02 51.14
C ASP A 498 17.37 -6.77 51.05
N ALA A 499 16.60 -7.44 51.93
CA ALA A 499 15.16 -7.27 51.96
C ALA A 499 14.78 -5.86 52.43
N LEU A 500 13.93 -5.19 51.66
CA LEU A 500 13.43 -3.86 51.93
C LEU A 500 12.18 -3.89 52.82
N SER A 501 12.07 -2.97 53.78
CA SER A 501 10.85 -2.80 54.57
C SER A 501 9.71 -2.21 53.73
N VAL A 502 8.47 -2.41 54.19
CA VAL A 502 7.29 -1.81 53.53
C VAL A 502 7.40 -0.28 53.44
N ASN A 503 7.95 0.37 54.46
CA ASN A 503 8.15 1.82 54.45
C ASN A 503 9.12 2.27 53.34
N HIS A 504 10.20 1.48 53.10
CA HIS A 504 11.15 1.74 52.00
C HIS A 504 10.49 1.55 50.64
N LEU A 505 9.67 0.51 50.48
CA LEU A 505 8.91 0.32 49.24
C LEU A 505 7.90 1.44 48.97
N LEU A 506 7.19 1.91 50.00
CA LEU A 506 6.28 3.06 49.86
C LEU A 506 7.02 4.35 49.49
N TYR A 507 8.21 4.56 50.05
CA TYR A 507 9.07 5.71 49.71
C TYR A 507 9.52 5.60 48.22
N LEU A 508 9.97 4.45 47.77
CA LEU A 508 10.38 4.21 46.39
C LEU A 508 9.20 4.33 45.39
N LEU A 509 8.02 3.87 45.80
CA LEU A 509 6.80 4.06 45.02
C LEU A 509 6.45 5.56 44.89
N GLY A 510 6.58 6.34 45.95
CA GLY A 510 6.41 7.79 45.92
C GLY A 510 7.37 8.46 44.94
N MET A 511 8.65 8.07 44.96
CA MET A 511 9.66 8.55 43.98
C MET A 511 9.30 8.19 42.55
N SER A 512 8.79 6.98 42.33
CA SER A 512 8.36 6.51 41.00
C SER A 512 7.12 7.27 40.49
N ILE A 513 6.14 7.56 41.35
CA ILE A 513 4.98 8.37 41.03
C ILE A 513 5.41 9.80 40.68
N THR A 514 6.37 10.38 41.43
CA THR A 514 6.94 11.68 41.11
C THR A 514 7.60 11.69 39.74
N GLY A 515 8.41 10.67 39.45
CA GLY A 515 9.04 10.48 38.12
C GLY A 515 8.00 10.34 37.01
N PHE A 516 6.93 9.58 37.25
CA PHE A 516 5.81 9.44 36.32
C PHE A 516 5.14 10.80 36.03
N GLY A 517 4.82 11.57 37.07
CA GLY A 517 4.18 12.88 36.93
C GLY A 517 5.03 13.87 36.13
N ILE A 518 6.34 13.94 36.40
CA ILE A 518 7.26 14.81 35.67
C ILE A 518 7.31 14.40 34.17
N GLN A 519 7.38 13.12 33.87
CA GLN A 519 7.42 12.64 32.50
C GLN A 519 6.07 12.79 31.79
N GLU A 520 4.94 12.64 32.48
CA GLU A 520 3.62 12.89 31.91
C GLU A 520 3.43 14.37 31.55
N CYS A 521 3.89 15.31 32.38
CA CYS A 521 3.91 16.73 32.03
C CYS A 521 4.69 17.00 30.74
N ARG A 522 5.82 16.32 30.55
CA ARG A 522 6.57 16.39 29.28
C ARG A 522 5.74 15.84 28.11
N ARG A 523 5.06 14.68 28.27
CA ARG A 523 4.21 14.10 27.20
C ARG A 523 3.06 15.04 26.81
N ILE A 524 2.40 15.65 27.79
CA ILE A 524 1.34 16.63 27.53
C ILE A 524 1.89 17.83 26.75
N TYR A 525 3.07 18.33 27.13
CA TYR A 525 3.72 19.42 26.41
C TYR A 525 4.12 19.03 24.98
N GLU A 526 4.64 17.82 24.77
CA GLU A 526 4.97 17.31 23.45
C GLU A 526 3.74 17.13 22.55
N ARG A 527 2.59 16.68 23.11
CA ARG A 527 1.30 16.64 22.40
C ARG A 527 0.85 18.03 21.99
N TYR A 528 0.88 18.96 22.90
CA TYR A 528 0.51 20.35 22.63
C TYR A 528 1.32 20.95 21.48
N LEU A 529 2.62 20.70 21.43
CA LEU A 529 3.49 21.16 20.34
C LEU A 529 3.18 20.46 19.01
N ASP A 530 2.85 19.18 19.04
CA ASP A 530 2.54 18.38 17.85
C ASP A 530 1.21 18.84 17.22
N ASP A 531 0.18 19.07 18.04
CA ASP A 531 -1.13 19.52 17.60
C ASP A 531 -1.06 20.94 16.97
N HIS A 532 -0.28 21.86 17.56
CA HIS A 532 -0.11 23.22 17.01
C HIS A 532 0.81 23.25 15.75
N ALA A 533 1.72 22.31 15.61
CA ALA A 533 2.53 22.19 14.39
C ALA A 533 1.69 21.68 13.20
N SER A 534 0.68 20.83 13.45
CA SER A 534 -0.26 20.36 12.42
C SER A 534 -1.21 21.46 11.96
N ASP A 535 -1.68 22.34 12.87
CA ASP A 535 -2.57 23.45 12.54
C ASP A 535 -1.89 24.56 11.71
N THR A 536 -0.58 24.71 11.82
CA THR A 536 0.18 25.70 11.02
C THR A 536 0.53 25.18 9.62
N MET A 537 0.34 23.88 9.33
CA MET A 537 0.58 23.26 8.01
C MET A 537 -0.72 22.96 7.23
N ALA A 538 -1.90 23.07 7.86
CA ALA A 538 -3.21 22.97 7.23
C ALA A 538 -3.67 24.34 6.69
#